data_91431fc39d093c32b9d541f624334938
#
_entry.id   91431fc39d093c32b9d541f624334938
#
_cell.length_a   1.000
_cell.length_b   1.000
_cell.length_c   1.000
_cell.angle_alpha   90.00
_cell.angle_beta   90.00
_cell.angle_gamma   90.00
#
_symmetry.space_group_name_H-M   'P 1'
#
loop_
_entity.id
_entity.type
_entity.pdbx_description
1 polymer ?
#
loop_
_entity_poly.entity_id
_entity_poly.type
_entity_poly.pdbx_seq_one_letter_code
_entity_poly.pdbx_strand_id
1 'polypeptide(L)'
;MLQIDNLVFNGWGRRFFDGASVSLPVGAKVGLVGRNGVGKSTLFKIILGELHADSGEVSLPKAARIASVDQEHPATPVSLIDTILAADTERDALNAALETAAPEEMGEIYARLIEIDADSAPSRAAEILAGLGFSTDDLARPMAEFSGGWRMRVALAAALFAQPEMLLLDEPTNYLDLEGALWLEARLRKYPHTALIISHDRELLNNSVNAILHIREGKLDLYTGGYDDFERMRAEKTRLQAATRTKQEAERAHLQSFINRFKAKASKAAQAQSRVKRLAKMAPIAETVEERVAPFTLPSPARQLAPPLMQFDGVTVGYDGRPVLRELNLRLDVDDRIGLLGVNGAGKSTFAKMVAGALKLQAGAIHKDGRIKVGWFHQHQIEALDPRDTPLDIIRRERPDDSESSRRSRLAQFGLNFDKQETKVESLSGGERARLLLNLVAMAAPHLLILDEPTNHLDIESRRALLDALNDYEGAVILITHDRSLIELVADRLWLAADGHVKPFKGDMDDYARFVLDRAKNGIRAPGQIEQPAKKKRKAA
;
A
#
# COMPACT_ATOMS: atom_id res chain seq x y z
N MET A 1 -26.65 -5.43 2.49
CA MET A 1 -26.14 -5.90 1.19
C MET A 1 -25.93 -4.68 0.33
N LEU A 2 -24.72 -4.45 -0.17
CA LEU A 2 -24.44 -3.41 -1.17
C LEU A 2 -24.76 -3.98 -2.56
N GLN A 3 -25.56 -3.27 -3.34
CA GLN A 3 -25.89 -3.63 -4.70
C GLN A 3 -25.57 -2.48 -5.63
N ILE A 4 -24.86 -2.77 -6.71
CA ILE A 4 -24.51 -1.85 -7.78
C ILE A 4 -25.09 -2.42 -9.06
N ASP A 5 -25.94 -1.66 -9.75
CA ASP A 5 -26.62 -2.08 -10.95
C ASP A 5 -26.35 -1.13 -12.11
N ASN A 6 -25.77 -1.67 -13.19
CA ASN A 6 -25.51 -0.97 -14.44
C ASN A 6 -24.83 0.41 -14.28
N LEU A 7 -23.90 0.53 -13.34
CA LEU A 7 -23.19 1.75 -13.02
C LEU A 7 -22.41 2.26 -14.25
N VAL A 8 -22.68 3.50 -14.65
CA VAL A 8 -21.89 4.24 -15.64
C VAL A 8 -21.42 5.54 -15.00
N PHE A 9 -20.14 5.82 -15.11
CA PHE A 9 -19.56 7.06 -14.62
C PHE A 9 -18.46 7.55 -15.54
N ASN A 10 -18.61 8.79 -16.03
CA ASN A 10 -17.61 9.53 -16.80
C ASN A 10 -17.11 10.70 -15.94
N GLY A 11 -15.80 10.83 -15.82
CA GLY A 11 -15.19 11.90 -15.05
C GLY A 11 -13.81 12.26 -15.62
N TRP A 12 -13.42 13.51 -15.48
CA TRP A 12 -12.09 14.00 -15.89
C TRP A 12 -11.70 13.60 -17.33
N GLY A 13 -12.68 13.61 -18.26
CA GLY A 13 -12.47 13.32 -19.68
C GLY A 13 -12.35 11.84 -20.05
N ARG A 14 -12.61 10.91 -19.11
CA ARG A 14 -12.57 9.47 -19.36
C ARG A 14 -13.73 8.73 -18.71
N ARG A 15 -14.03 7.52 -19.23
CA ARG A 15 -15.01 6.61 -18.66
C ARG A 15 -14.34 5.71 -17.60
N PHE A 16 -14.85 5.73 -16.37
CA PHE A 16 -14.39 4.89 -15.27
C PHE A 16 -15.21 3.61 -15.15
N PHE A 17 -16.53 3.71 -15.28
CA PHE A 17 -17.45 2.58 -15.22
C PHE A 17 -18.36 2.58 -16.46
N ASP A 18 -18.62 1.39 -16.99
CA ASP A 18 -19.41 1.19 -18.20
C ASP A 18 -20.41 0.04 -18.03
N GLY A 19 -21.51 0.31 -17.32
CA GLY A 19 -22.51 -0.70 -16.97
C GLY A 19 -21.96 -1.76 -16.02
N ALA A 20 -21.25 -1.33 -14.97
CA ALA A 20 -20.71 -2.19 -13.94
C ALA A 20 -21.80 -2.65 -12.98
N SER A 21 -21.85 -3.93 -12.65
CA SER A 21 -22.84 -4.50 -11.72
C SER A 21 -22.18 -5.49 -10.80
N VAL A 22 -22.50 -5.41 -9.49
CA VAL A 22 -22.04 -6.35 -8.47
C VAL A 22 -22.97 -6.33 -7.27
N SER A 23 -23.07 -7.45 -6.57
CA SER A 23 -23.79 -7.58 -5.32
C SER A 23 -22.85 -8.13 -4.24
N LEU A 24 -22.70 -7.40 -3.14
CA LEU A 24 -21.88 -7.82 -2.00
C LEU A 24 -22.78 -8.24 -0.84
N PRO A 25 -22.65 -9.49 -0.33
CA PRO A 25 -23.47 -9.97 0.77
C PRO A 25 -23.16 -9.24 2.08
N VAL A 26 -24.11 -9.27 3.01
CA VAL A 26 -23.92 -8.73 4.37
C VAL A 26 -22.79 -9.52 5.06
N GLY A 27 -21.92 -8.81 5.77
CA GLY A 27 -20.81 -9.41 6.50
C GLY A 27 -19.61 -9.81 5.62
N ALA A 28 -19.66 -9.58 4.30
CA ALA A 28 -18.52 -9.83 3.42
C ALA A 28 -17.36 -8.89 3.73
N LYS A 29 -16.14 -9.42 3.71
CA LYS A 29 -14.89 -8.65 3.71
C LYS A 29 -14.34 -8.74 2.31
N VAL A 30 -14.33 -7.61 1.60
CA VAL A 30 -14.03 -7.56 0.17
C VAL A 30 -12.81 -6.70 -0.08
N GLY A 31 -11.80 -7.27 -0.70
CA GLY A 31 -10.65 -6.49 -1.20
C GLY A 31 -10.97 -5.89 -2.56
N LEU A 32 -10.86 -4.57 -2.71
CA LEU A 32 -11.04 -3.88 -4.00
C LEU A 32 -9.69 -3.69 -4.67
N VAL A 33 -9.48 -4.39 -5.77
CA VAL A 33 -8.19 -4.39 -6.49
C VAL A 33 -8.34 -3.89 -7.92
N GLY A 34 -7.25 -3.39 -8.47
CA GLY A 34 -7.16 -2.86 -9.82
C GLY A 34 -6.01 -1.88 -9.94
N ARG A 35 -5.61 -1.55 -11.17
CA ARG A 35 -4.49 -0.63 -11.45
C ARG A 35 -4.71 0.74 -10.82
N ASN A 36 -3.60 1.46 -10.59
CA ASN A 36 -3.69 2.84 -10.13
C ASN A 36 -4.43 3.69 -11.17
N GLY A 37 -5.36 4.51 -10.66
CA GLY A 37 -6.20 5.36 -11.49
C GLY A 37 -7.36 4.65 -12.20
N VAL A 38 -7.63 3.36 -11.98
CA VAL A 38 -8.76 2.64 -12.62
C VAL A 38 -10.14 3.04 -12.07
N GLY A 39 -10.17 3.76 -10.92
CA GLY A 39 -11.42 4.24 -10.32
C GLY A 39 -11.76 3.61 -8.97
N LYS A 40 -10.79 3.04 -8.23
CA LYS A 40 -11.03 2.45 -6.89
C LYS A 40 -11.60 3.49 -5.92
N SER A 41 -10.89 4.60 -5.69
CA SER A 41 -11.37 5.68 -4.80
C SER A 41 -12.59 6.43 -5.40
N THR A 42 -12.74 6.44 -6.73
CA THR A 42 -13.96 6.95 -7.39
C THR A 42 -15.17 6.11 -7.01
N LEU A 43 -15.04 4.79 -6.97
CA LEU A 43 -16.11 3.90 -6.52
C LEU A 43 -16.51 4.17 -5.07
N PHE A 44 -15.54 4.41 -4.18
CA PHE A 44 -15.82 4.79 -2.79
C PHE A 44 -16.62 6.08 -2.71
N LYS A 45 -16.23 7.11 -3.45
CA LYS A 45 -16.95 8.39 -3.51
C LYS A 45 -18.38 8.26 -4.03
N ILE A 46 -18.60 7.36 -5.00
CA ILE A 46 -19.95 7.06 -5.49
C ILE A 46 -20.77 6.33 -4.41
N ILE A 47 -20.19 5.35 -3.70
CA ILE A 47 -20.86 4.63 -2.59
C ILE A 47 -21.21 5.59 -1.44
N LEU A 48 -20.34 6.57 -1.15
CA LEU A 48 -20.56 7.60 -0.13
C LEU A 48 -21.58 8.67 -0.57
N GLY A 49 -21.95 8.70 -1.85
CA GLY A 49 -22.84 9.73 -2.41
C GLY A 49 -22.15 11.07 -2.69
N GLU A 50 -20.83 11.14 -2.60
CA GLU A 50 -20.04 12.34 -2.93
C GLU A 50 -19.96 12.59 -4.43
N LEU A 51 -20.07 11.52 -5.23
CA LEU A 51 -20.15 11.57 -6.69
C LEU A 51 -21.41 10.87 -7.15
N HIS A 52 -22.09 11.48 -8.12
CA HIS A 52 -23.30 10.93 -8.73
C HIS A 52 -22.94 10.18 -10.02
N ALA A 53 -23.49 8.98 -10.17
CA ALA A 53 -23.37 8.20 -11.40
C ALA A 53 -24.14 8.88 -12.55
N ASP A 54 -23.62 8.75 -13.78
CA ASP A 54 -24.34 9.21 -14.98
C ASP A 54 -25.56 8.34 -15.27
N SER A 55 -25.46 7.03 -14.97
CA SER A 55 -26.58 6.10 -15.01
C SER A 55 -26.29 4.88 -14.12
N GLY A 56 -27.33 4.09 -13.85
CA GLY A 56 -27.27 2.98 -12.90
C GLY A 56 -27.56 3.41 -11.47
N GLU A 57 -27.55 2.47 -10.56
CA GLU A 57 -27.92 2.69 -9.17
C GLU A 57 -26.94 1.99 -8.22
N VAL A 58 -26.63 2.67 -7.11
CA VAL A 58 -25.93 2.08 -5.96
C VAL A 58 -26.90 2.08 -4.78
N SER A 59 -27.27 0.90 -4.30
CA SER A 59 -28.23 0.76 -3.23
C SER A 59 -27.62 0.08 -2.01
N LEU A 60 -27.94 0.65 -0.85
CA LEU A 60 -27.61 0.17 0.49
C LEU A 60 -28.89 0.10 1.33
N PRO A 61 -28.96 -0.73 2.38
CA PRO A 61 -30.09 -0.69 3.31
C PRO A 61 -30.27 0.71 3.89
N LYS A 62 -31.52 1.22 3.94
CA LYS A 62 -31.82 2.62 4.33
C LYS A 62 -31.27 3.05 5.68
N ALA A 63 -31.04 2.11 6.61
CA ALA A 63 -30.53 2.38 7.96
C ALA A 63 -29.04 2.02 8.12
N ALA A 64 -28.33 1.67 7.04
CA ALA A 64 -26.92 1.31 7.14
C ALA A 64 -26.05 2.54 7.36
N ARG A 65 -25.31 2.55 8.46
CA ARG A 65 -24.23 3.54 8.69
C ARG A 65 -23.04 3.17 7.83
N ILE A 66 -22.47 4.17 7.17
CA ILE A 66 -21.27 4.02 6.36
C ILE A 66 -20.18 4.86 7.00
N ALA A 67 -18.99 4.31 7.18
CA ALA A 67 -17.80 5.09 7.51
C ALA A 67 -16.69 4.83 6.50
N SER A 68 -15.98 5.87 6.15
CA SER A 68 -14.81 5.84 5.29
C SER A 68 -13.60 6.40 6.02
N VAL A 69 -12.43 5.83 5.71
CA VAL A 69 -11.13 6.32 6.17
C VAL A 69 -10.29 6.60 4.93
N ASP A 70 -10.32 7.85 4.48
CA ASP A 70 -9.58 8.34 3.31
C ASP A 70 -8.84 9.65 3.58
N GLN A 71 -9.15 10.33 4.70
CA GLN A 71 -8.59 11.64 5.06
C GLN A 71 -8.12 11.67 6.52
N GLU A 72 -7.17 12.57 6.79
CA GLU A 72 -6.70 12.83 8.14
C GLU A 72 -7.80 13.41 9.04
N HIS A 73 -7.82 12.96 10.29
CA HIS A 73 -8.64 13.63 11.28
C HIS A 73 -8.14 15.08 11.52
N PRO A 74 -9.04 16.06 11.69
CA PRO A 74 -8.64 17.44 11.95
C PRO A 74 -7.75 17.59 13.19
N ALA A 75 -6.81 18.53 13.15
CA ALA A 75 -6.00 18.89 14.30
C ALA A 75 -6.84 19.73 15.29
N THR A 76 -7.44 19.07 16.27
CA THR A 76 -8.32 19.69 17.28
C THR A 76 -7.66 19.69 18.66
N PRO A 77 -8.12 20.52 19.60
CA PRO A 77 -7.68 20.48 20.99
C PRO A 77 -8.30 19.33 21.80
N VAL A 78 -9.18 18.53 21.20
CA VAL A 78 -9.87 17.39 21.82
C VAL A 78 -8.86 16.25 22.02
N SER A 79 -8.99 15.52 23.12
CA SER A 79 -8.12 14.36 23.41
C SER A 79 -8.36 13.21 22.42
N LEU A 80 -7.37 12.30 22.29
CA LEU A 80 -7.52 11.12 21.42
C LEU A 80 -8.71 10.28 21.84
N ILE A 81 -8.84 10.00 23.15
CA ILE A 81 -9.91 9.13 23.65
C ILE A 81 -11.29 9.74 23.40
N ASP A 82 -11.46 11.05 23.67
CA ASP A 82 -12.75 11.74 23.45
C ASP A 82 -13.10 11.82 21.96
N THR A 83 -12.09 12.01 21.09
CA THR A 83 -12.28 11.99 19.64
C THR A 83 -12.85 10.65 19.16
N ILE A 84 -12.37 9.52 19.71
CA ILE A 84 -12.87 8.20 19.33
C ILE A 84 -14.24 7.94 19.92
N LEU A 85 -14.47 8.30 21.18
CA LEU A 85 -15.77 8.14 21.82
C LEU A 85 -16.88 8.90 21.09
N ALA A 86 -16.59 10.08 20.56
CA ALA A 86 -17.52 10.88 19.77
C ALA A 86 -17.88 10.25 18.41
N ALA A 87 -17.15 9.23 17.94
CA ALA A 87 -17.52 8.49 16.73
C ALA A 87 -18.74 7.58 16.93
N ASP A 88 -19.09 7.23 18.17
CA ASP A 88 -20.32 6.54 18.52
C ASP A 88 -21.44 7.56 18.79
N THR A 89 -22.03 8.03 17.72
CA THR A 89 -23.08 9.08 17.76
C THR A 89 -24.35 8.64 18.51
N GLU A 90 -24.65 7.34 18.54
CA GLU A 90 -25.80 6.80 19.28
C GLU A 90 -25.55 6.92 20.78
N ARG A 91 -24.38 6.49 21.24
CA ARG A 91 -23.97 6.61 22.64
C ARG A 91 -23.97 8.08 23.10
N ASP A 92 -23.39 8.98 22.30
CA ASP A 92 -23.33 10.40 22.63
C ASP A 92 -24.73 11.04 22.68
N ALA A 93 -25.63 10.68 21.75
CA ALA A 93 -27.00 11.15 21.75
C ALA A 93 -27.78 10.64 22.98
N LEU A 94 -27.58 9.37 23.37
CA LEU A 94 -28.22 8.82 24.57
C LEU A 94 -27.71 9.45 25.85
N ASN A 95 -26.40 9.71 25.96
CA ASN A 95 -25.82 10.40 27.11
C ASN A 95 -26.34 11.86 27.22
N ALA A 96 -26.41 12.59 26.11
CA ALA A 96 -26.99 13.92 26.07
C ALA A 96 -28.49 13.92 26.43
N ALA A 97 -29.24 12.91 25.97
CA ALA A 97 -30.65 12.74 26.32
C ALA A 97 -30.84 12.51 27.82
N LEU A 98 -29.95 11.77 28.49
CA LEU A 98 -30.02 11.55 29.95
C LEU A 98 -29.97 12.84 30.75
N GLU A 99 -29.27 13.87 30.29
CA GLU A 99 -29.15 15.16 30.99
C GLU A 99 -30.48 15.93 31.06
N THR A 100 -31.40 15.65 30.12
CA THR A 100 -32.66 16.39 29.96
C THR A 100 -33.91 15.52 30.08
N ALA A 101 -33.73 14.20 30.19
CA ALA A 101 -34.83 13.22 30.20
C ALA A 101 -35.70 13.31 31.45
N ALA A 102 -37.01 13.09 31.26
CA ALA A 102 -37.92 12.89 32.37
C ALA A 102 -37.65 11.52 33.06
N PRO A 103 -37.96 11.40 34.39
CA PRO A 103 -37.69 10.14 35.11
C PRO A 103 -38.31 8.87 34.46
N GLU A 104 -39.41 9.02 33.73
CA GLU A 104 -40.10 7.94 33.03
C GLU A 104 -39.31 7.46 31.79
N GLU A 105 -38.59 8.34 31.11
CA GLU A 105 -37.80 8.08 29.92
C GLU A 105 -36.40 7.54 30.25
N MET A 106 -35.86 7.86 31.41
CA MET A 106 -34.51 7.43 31.84
C MET A 106 -34.33 5.93 31.80
N GLY A 107 -35.38 5.16 32.14
CA GLY A 107 -35.35 3.69 32.13
C GLY A 107 -35.07 3.11 30.73
N GLU A 108 -35.69 3.65 29.69
CA GLU A 108 -35.50 3.23 28.31
C GLU A 108 -34.09 3.61 27.79
N ILE A 109 -33.62 4.81 28.14
CA ILE A 109 -32.28 5.30 27.77
C ILE A 109 -31.21 4.42 28.43
N TYR A 110 -31.32 4.13 29.74
CA TYR A 110 -30.38 3.22 30.41
C TYR A 110 -30.40 1.81 29.83
N ALA A 111 -31.58 1.26 29.53
CA ALA A 111 -31.69 -0.04 28.89
C ALA A 111 -30.97 -0.06 27.55
N ARG A 112 -31.10 1.01 26.76
CA ARG A 112 -30.42 1.11 25.46
C ARG A 112 -28.90 1.28 25.62
N LEU A 113 -28.42 2.08 26.60
CA LEU A 113 -27.00 2.20 26.90
C LEU A 113 -26.36 0.86 27.33
N ILE A 114 -27.08 0.05 28.10
CA ILE A 114 -26.66 -1.31 28.48
C ILE A 114 -26.61 -2.21 27.23
N GLU A 115 -27.62 -2.15 26.36
CA GLU A 115 -27.67 -2.96 25.14
C GLU A 115 -26.50 -2.69 24.18
N ILE A 116 -26.08 -1.42 24.04
CA ILE A 116 -24.93 -1.03 23.21
C ILE A 116 -23.59 -1.14 23.95
N ASP A 117 -23.58 -1.66 25.18
CA ASP A 117 -22.37 -1.80 26.00
C ASP A 117 -21.59 -0.48 26.18
N ALA A 118 -22.32 0.60 26.49
CA ALA A 118 -21.77 1.95 26.57
C ALA A 118 -20.70 2.12 27.68
N ASP A 119 -20.81 1.35 28.77
CA ASP A 119 -19.88 1.42 29.90
C ASP A 119 -18.48 0.90 29.51
N SER A 120 -18.39 -0.07 28.61
CA SER A 120 -17.11 -0.59 28.13
C SER A 120 -16.48 0.28 27.02
N ALA A 121 -17.18 1.29 26.50
CA ALA A 121 -16.74 2.11 25.38
C ALA A 121 -15.33 2.72 25.59
N PRO A 122 -14.98 3.31 26.76
CA PRO A 122 -13.63 3.85 26.99
C PRO A 122 -12.53 2.76 26.92
N SER A 123 -12.81 1.57 27.46
CA SER A 123 -11.86 0.46 27.42
C SER A 123 -11.66 -0.07 26.01
N ARG A 124 -12.76 -0.19 25.22
CA ARG A 124 -12.71 -0.60 23.80
C ARG A 124 -11.95 0.41 22.95
N ALA A 125 -12.19 1.73 23.18
CA ALA A 125 -11.48 2.79 22.49
C ALA A 125 -9.98 2.75 22.80
N ALA A 126 -9.60 2.57 24.08
CA ALA A 126 -8.21 2.44 24.50
C ALA A 126 -7.54 1.20 23.91
N GLU A 127 -8.23 0.04 23.84
CA GLU A 127 -7.73 -1.17 23.20
C GLU A 127 -7.42 -0.94 21.70
N ILE A 128 -8.34 -0.27 20.98
CA ILE A 128 -8.15 0.02 19.55
C ILE A 128 -6.97 0.97 19.35
N LEU A 129 -6.86 2.02 20.15
CA LEU A 129 -5.73 2.95 20.11
C LEU A 129 -4.39 2.24 20.40
N ALA A 130 -4.36 1.40 21.43
CA ALA A 130 -3.16 0.62 21.77
C ALA A 130 -2.76 -0.31 20.61
N GLY A 131 -3.73 -0.98 19.96
CA GLY A 131 -3.49 -1.83 18.80
C GLY A 131 -2.94 -1.06 17.58
N LEU A 132 -3.21 0.23 17.47
CA LEU A 132 -2.67 1.10 16.42
C LEU A 132 -1.39 1.85 16.86
N GLY A 133 -0.80 1.47 18.00
CA GLY A 133 0.52 1.92 18.44
C GLY A 133 0.52 3.13 19.37
N PHE A 134 -0.62 3.60 19.87
CA PHE A 134 -0.69 4.66 20.87
C PHE A 134 -0.41 4.14 22.28
N SER A 135 0.32 4.91 23.07
CA SER A 135 0.56 4.60 24.48
C SER A 135 -0.61 5.09 25.36
N THR A 136 -0.69 4.57 26.60
CA THR A 136 -1.69 5.03 27.56
C THR A 136 -1.55 6.53 27.85
N ASP A 137 -0.32 7.06 27.85
CA ASP A 137 -0.06 8.49 28.07
C ASP A 137 -0.58 9.38 26.92
N ASP A 138 -0.68 8.81 25.69
CA ASP A 138 -1.17 9.53 24.54
C ASP A 138 -2.69 9.74 24.54
N LEU A 139 -3.44 8.90 25.26
CA LEU A 139 -4.91 8.91 25.23
C LEU A 139 -5.52 10.25 25.63
N ALA A 140 -4.91 10.94 26.61
CA ALA A 140 -5.35 12.23 27.09
C ALA A 140 -4.76 13.44 26.34
N ARG A 141 -3.87 13.20 25.36
CA ARG A 141 -3.22 14.28 24.61
C ARG A 141 -4.12 14.80 23.49
N PRO A 142 -4.05 16.11 23.20
CA PRO A 142 -4.82 16.72 22.11
C PRO A 142 -4.40 16.20 20.73
N MET A 143 -5.37 16.06 19.82
CA MET A 143 -5.15 15.70 18.43
C MET A 143 -4.15 16.61 17.71
N ALA A 144 -4.12 17.89 18.05
CA ALA A 144 -3.24 18.88 17.45
C ALA A 144 -1.73 18.61 17.66
N GLU A 145 -1.37 17.81 18.67
CA GLU A 145 0.02 17.45 18.95
C GLU A 145 0.56 16.33 18.05
N PHE A 146 -0.30 15.69 17.28
CA PHE A 146 0.05 14.53 16.45
C PHE A 146 0.26 14.91 14.99
N SER A 147 1.22 14.24 14.35
CA SER A 147 1.46 14.38 12.90
C SER A 147 0.30 13.81 12.08
N GLY A 148 0.22 14.16 10.77
CA GLY A 148 -0.80 13.68 9.85
C GLY A 148 -0.96 12.16 9.85
N GLY A 149 0.14 11.42 9.79
CA GLY A 149 0.09 9.95 9.83
C GLY A 149 -0.49 9.38 11.12
N TRP A 150 -0.23 10.02 12.27
CA TRP A 150 -0.85 9.63 13.53
C TRP A 150 -2.34 10.00 13.57
N ARG A 151 -2.73 11.15 13.01
CA ARG A 151 -4.14 11.52 12.88
C ARG A 151 -4.92 10.58 11.96
N MET A 152 -4.27 10.04 10.90
CA MET A 152 -4.87 8.96 10.08
C MET A 152 -5.13 7.68 10.90
N ARG A 153 -4.21 7.28 11.79
CA ARG A 153 -4.45 6.15 12.70
C ARG A 153 -5.64 6.39 13.63
N VAL A 154 -5.82 7.63 14.10
CA VAL A 154 -7.00 7.97 14.90
C VAL A 154 -8.29 7.93 14.08
N ALA A 155 -8.28 8.40 12.82
CA ALA A 155 -9.42 8.26 11.92
C ALA A 155 -9.81 6.79 11.72
N LEU A 156 -8.80 5.91 11.52
CA LEU A 156 -9.01 4.46 11.43
C LEU A 156 -9.56 3.89 12.75
N ALA A 157 -9.03 4.32 13.91
CA ALA A 157 -9.52 3.91 15.22
C ALA A 157 -10.99 4.30 15.41
N ALA A 158 -11.36 5.52 15.06
CA ALA A 158 -12.74 6.01 15.17
C ALA A 158 -13.71 5.21 14.29
N ALA A 159 -13.33 4.91 13.04
CA ALA A 159 -14.14 4.11 12.13
C ALA A 159 -14.30 2.66 12.62
N LEU A 160 -13.25 2.04 13.17
CA LEU A 160 -13.31 0.69 13.75
C LEU A 160 -14.11 0.66 15.07
N PHE A 161 -14.08 1.73 15.85
CA PHE A 161 -14.82 1.86 17.10
C PHE A 161 -16.31 2.03 16.85
N ALA A 162 -16.70 2.86 15.89
CA ALA A 162 -18.09 3.12 15.53
C ALA A 162 -18.82 1.88 14.95
N GLN A 163 -18.08 0.88 14.49
CA GLN A 163 -18.60 -0.38 13.91
C GLN A 163 -19.75 -0.17 12.91
N PRO A 164 -19.57 0.63 11.83
CA PRO A 164 -20.61 0.84 10.84
C PRO A 164 -20.97 -0.46 10.11
N GLU A 165 -22.21 -0.56 9.59
CA GLU A 165 -22.67 -1.68 8.79
C GLU A 165 -21.91 -1.81 7.46
N MET A 166 -21.32 -0.70 6.98
CA MET A 166 -20.44 -0.66 5.80
C MET A 166 -19.17 0.15 6.12
N LEU A 167 -18.05 -0.54 6.18
CA LEU A 167 -16.73 0.06 6.43
C LEU A 167 -15.96 0.17 5.11
N LEU A 168 -15.52 1.36 4.74
CA LEU A 168 -14.72 1.64 3.56
C LEU A 168 -13.31 2.06 3.99
N LEU A 169 -12.30 1.30 3.60
CA LEU A 169 -10.91 1.57 3.93
C LEU A 169 -10.08 1.76 2.66
N ASP A 170 -9.48 2.94 2.49
CA ASP A 170 -8.56 3.24 1.39
C ASP A 170 -7.12 3.20 1.89
N GLU A 171 -6.36 2.18 1.47
CA GLU A 171 -4.95 1.94 1.85
C GLU A 171 -4.67 2.05 3.35
N PRO A 172 -5.39 1.32 4.23
CA PRO A 172 -5.30 1.53 5.67
C PRO A 172 -3.93 1.19 6.28
N THR A 173 -3.09 0.42 5.59
CA THR A 173 -1.76 0.01 6.04
C THR A 173 -0.67 1.06 5.79
N ASN A 174 -0.91 2.08 4.95
CA ASN A 174 0.13 3.05 4.56
C ASN A 174 0.73 3.85 5.73
N TYR A 175 0.00 3.97 6.84
CA TYR A 175 0.43 4.75 8.01
C TYR A 175 0.73 3.86 9.22
N LEU A 176 0.63 2.53 9.06
CA LEU A 176 0.87 1.56 10.12
C LEU A 176 2.29 1.00 10.02
N ASP A 177 2.88 0.68 11.16
CA ASP A 177 4.01 -0.23 11.23
C ASP A 177 3.51 -1.68 11.18
N LEU A 178 4.44 -2.63 11.12
CA LEU A 178 4.07 -4.04 11.01
C LEU A 178 3.16 -4.50 12.17
N GLU A 179 3.37 -3.97 13.39
CA GLU A 179 2.51 -4.28 14.54
C GLU A 179 1.06 -3.85 14.31
N GLY A 180 0.89 -2.58 13.92
CA GLY A 180 -0.42 -2.02 13.60
C GLY A 180 -1.10 -2.75 12.45
N ALA A 181 -0.35 -3.14 11.40
CA ALA A 181 -0.87 -3.91 10.28
C ALA A 181 -1.37 -5.30 10.71
N LEU A 182 -0.57 -6.05 11.48
CA LEU A 182 -0.97 -7.37 12.01
C LEU A 182 -2.18 -7.28 12.94
N TRP A 183 -2.23 -6.24 13.78
CA TRP A 183 -3.40 -6.01 14.64
C TRP A 183 -4.64 -5.69 13.79
N LEU A 184 -4.51 -4.83 12.78
CA LEU A 184 -5.60 -4.47 11.87
C LEU A 184 -6.13 -5.71 11.13
N GLU A 185 -5.25 -6.55 10.59
CA GLU A 185 -5.62 -7.82 9.95
C GLU A 185 -6.49 -8.69 10.87
N ALA A 186 -6.03 -8.90 12.13
CA ALA A 186 -6.75 -9.70 13.11
C ALA A 186 -8.13 -9.08 13.44
N ARG A 187 -8.21 -7.74 13.48
CA ARG A 187 -9.46 -7.02 13.77
C ARG A 187 -10.45 -7.09 12.60
N LEU A 188 -9.98 -6.87 11.37
CA LEU A 188 -10.80 -6.94 10.16
C LEU A 188 -11.36 -8.34 9.91
N ARG A 189 -10.58 -9.38 10.15
CA ARG A 189 -11.06 -10.77 10.05
C ARG A 189 -12.25 -11.06 10.97
N LYS A 190 -12.28 -10.44 12.16
CA LYS A 190 -13.34 -10.58 13.16
C LYS A 190 -14.43 -9.52 13.05
N TYR A 191 -14.29 -8.58 12.09
CA TYR A 191 -15.26 -7.49 11.95
C TYR A 191 -16.66 -8.04 11.66
N PRO A 192 -17.72 -7.65 12.41
CA PRO A 192 -19.02 -8.31 12.28
C PRO A 192 -19.77 -7.93 11.00
N HIS A 193 -19.52 -6.74 10.47
CA HIS A 193 -20.26 -6.17 9.35
C HIS A 193 -19.50 -6.26 8.04
N THR A 194 -20.01 -5.61 6.98
CA THR A 194 -19.39 -5.60 5.66
C THR A 194 -18.22 -4.61 5.64
N ALA A 195 -17.07 -5.01 5.09
CA ALA A 195 -15.94 -4.14 4.84
C ALA A 195 -15.52 -4.22 3.38
N LEU A 196 -15.27 -3.06 2.76
CA LEU A 196 -14.67 -2.95 1.43
C LEU A 196 -13.33 -2.23 1.58
N ILE A 197 -12.25 -2.90 1.19
CA ILE A 197 -10.88 -2.50 1.50
C ILE A 197 -10.10 -2.35 0.21
N ILE A 198 -9.67 -1.14 -0.11
CA ILE A 198 -8.66 -0.90 -1.13
C ILE A 198 -7.31 -1.13 -0.45
N SER A 199 -6.52 -2.06 -0.97
CA SER A 199 -5.15 -2.25 -0.52
C SER A 199 -4.26 -2.81 -1.60
N HIS A 200 -2.99 -2.43 -1.53
CA HIS A 200 -1.89 -3.04 -2.28
C HIS A 200 -1.06 -4.01 -1.41
N ASP A 201 -1.48 -4.22 -0.17
CA ASP A 201 -0.89 -5.18 0.76
C ASP A 201 -1.50 -6.57 0.52
N ARG A 202 -0.68 -7.48 -0.01
CA ARG A 202 -1.09 -8.86 -0.34
C ARG A 202 -1.44 -9.67 0.91
N GLU A 203 -0.70 -9.49 2.00
CA GLU A 203 -0.94 -10.20 3.26
C GLU A 203 -2.28 -9.77 3.87
N LEU A 204 -2.54 -8.46 3.93
CA LEU A 204 -3.83 -7.96 4.37
C LEU A 204 -4.98 -8.55 3.53
N LEU A 205 -4.83 -8.56 2.19
CA LEU A 205 -5.86 -9.11 1.29
C LEU A 205 -5.99 -10.64 1.39
N ASN A 206 -4.96 -11.40 1.77
CA ASN A 206 -5.06 -12.83 1.99
C ASN A 206 -5.68 -13.17 3.35
N ASN A 207 -5.27 -12.43 4.39
CA ASN A 207 -5.59 -12.79 5.76
C ASN A 207 -6.92 -12.20 6.27
N SER A 208 -7.38 -11.10 5.67
CA SER A 208 -8.53 -10.33 6.21
C SER A 208 -9.77 -10.38 5.34
N VAL A 209 -9.68 -10.75 4.05
CA VAL A 209 -10.84 -10.74 3.16
C VAL A 209 -11.31 -12.15 2.78
N ASN A 210 -12.54 -12.26 2.34
CA ASN A 210 -13.14 -13.50 1.85
C ASN A 210 -13.61 -13.41 0.39
N ALA A 211 -13.46 -12.25 -0.22
CA ALA A 211 -13.69 -12.04 -1.65
C ALA A 211 -12.83 -10.89 -2.18
N ILE A 212 -12.52 -10.92 -3.47
CA ILE A 212 -11.82 -9.86 -4.19
C ILE A 212 -12.75 -9.29 -5.27
N LEU A 213 -12.96 -7.98 -5.24
CA LEU A 213 -13.65 -7.23 -6.27
C LEU A 213 -12.61 -6.57 -7.18
N HIS A 214 -12.54 -7.01 -8.43
CA HIS A 214 -11.57 -6.53 -9.40
C HIS A 214 -12.21 -5.54 -10.36
N ILE A 215 -11.64 -4.33 -10.43
CA ILE A 215 -12.03 -3.33 -11.44
C ILE A 215 -11.17 -3.52 -12.68
N ARG A 216 -11.83 -3.82 -13.81
CA ARG A 216 -11.17 -3.97 -15.09
C ARG A 216 -12.06 -3.46 -16.22
N GLU A 217 -11.52 -2.63 -17.12
CA GLU A 217 -12.21 -2.15 -18.32
C GLU A 217 -13.61 -1.56 -18.02
N GLY A 218 -13.72 -0.85 -16.88
CA GLY A 218 -14.99 -0.26 -16.42
C GLY A 218 -16.02 -1.26 -15.89
N LYS A 219 -15.65 -2.53 -15.68
CA LYS A 219 -16.49 -3.58 -15.11
C LYS A 219 -16.01 -3.98 -13.72
N LEU A 220 -16.91 -4.64 -12.98
CA LEU A 220 -16.68 -5.15 -11.63
C LEU A 220 -16.80 -6.68 -11.67
N ASP A 221 -15.69 -7.38 -11.45
CA ASP A 221 -15.67 -8.85 -11.36
C ASP A 221 -15.41 -9.27 -9.90
N LEU A 222 -16.31 -10.05 -9.31
CA LEU A 222 -16.18 -10.56 -7.95
C LEU A 222 -15.60 -11.98 -7.97
N TYR A 223 -14.56 -12.21 -7.19
CA TYR A 223 -13.90 -13.50 -6.99
C TYR A 223 -13.99 -13.90 -5.52
N THR A 224 -14.21 -15.18 -5.23
CA THR A 224 -14.21 -15.72 -3.88
C THR A 224 -12.81 -16.07 -3.42
N GLY A 225 -12.51 -15.87 -2.13
CA GLY A 225 -11.19 -16.15 -1.55
C GLY A 225 -10.33 -14.90 -1.39
N GLY A 226 -9.06 -15.12 -1.01
CA GLY A 226 -8.05 -14.07 -0.84
C GLY A 226 -7.41 -13.65 -2.17
N TYR A 227 -6.35 -12.84 -2.05
CA TYR A 227 -5.65 -12.30 -3.23
C TYR A 227 -4.98 -13.41 -4.07
N ASP A 228 -4.41 -14.44 -3.43
CA ASP A 228 -3.75 -15.54 -4.12
C ASP A 228 -4.75 -16.42 -4.89
N ASP A 229 -5.94 -16.63 -4.33
CA ASP A 229 -7.02 -17.33 -5.02
C ASP A 229 -7.49 -16.54 -6.25
N PHE A 230 -7.62 -15.23 -6.11
CA PHE A 230 -7.95 -14.32 -7.21
C PHE A 230 -6.89 -14.40 -8.33
N GLU A 231 -5.58 -14.32 -8.01
CA GLU A 231 -4.52 -14.43 -9.01
C GLU A 231 -4.58 -15.76 -9.76
N ARG A 232 -4.78 -16.85 -9.03
CA ARG A 232 -4.91 -18.19 -9.62
C ARG A 232 -6.11 -18.29 -10.57
N MET A 233 -7.29 -17.86 -10.11
CA MET A 233 -8.51 -17.87 -10.93
C MET A 233 -8.38 -16.95 -12.16
N ARG A 234 -7.78 -15.79 -12.01
CA ARG A 234 -7.51 -14.86 -13.12
C ARG A 234 -6.56 -15.49 -14.15
N ALA A 235 -5.46 -16.09 -13.70
CA ALA A 235 -4.50 -16.74 -14.58
C ALA A 235 -5.13 -17.91 -15.36
N GLU A 236 -5.97 -18.72 -14.69
CA GLU A 236 -6.71 -19.81 -15.34
C GLU A 236 -7.70 -19.28 -16.39
N LYS A 237 -8.51 -18.25 -16.04
CA LYS A 237 -9.45 -17.60 -16.97
C LYS A 237 -8.72 -17.07 -18.20
N THR A 238 -7.60 -16.38 -18.03
CA THR A 238 -6.76 -15.86 -19.13
C THR A 238 -6.22 -16.98 -20.01
N ARG A 239 -5.70 -18.07 -19.40
CA ARG A 239 -5.21 -19.25 -20.14
C ARG A 239 -6.32 -19.92 -20.97
N LEU A 240 -7.50 -20.10 -20.41
CA LEU A 240 -8.66 -20.65 -21.11
C LEU A 240 -9.11 -19.77 -22.28
N GLN A 241 -9.15 -18.45 -22.07
CA GLN A 241 -9.46 -17.49 -23.12
C GLN A 241 -8.44 -17.54 -24.27
N ALA A 242 -7.15 -17.58 -23.95
CA ALA A 242 -6.08 -17.70 -24.96
C ALA A 242 -6.20 -19.00 -25.77
N ALA A 243 -6.44 -20.13 -25.10
CA ALA A 243 -6.63 -21.42 -25.77
C ALA A 243 -7.87 -21.42 -26.68
N THR A 244 -8.98 -20.80 -26.23
CA THR A 244 -10.22 -20.67 -27.01
C THR A 244 -10.00 -19.79 -28.23
N ARG A 245 -9.27 -18.68 -28.07
CA ARG A 245 -8.88 -17.78 -29.17
C ARG A 245 -8.06 -18.51 -30.21
N THR A 246 -7.01 -19.23 -29.81
CA THR A 246 -6.16 -20.01 -30.75
C THR A 246 -7.01 -21.01 -31.56
N LYS A 247 -7.94 -21.73 -30.91
CA LYS A 247 -8.88 -22.63 -31.61
C LYS A 247 -9.76 -21.87 -32.61
N GLN A 248 -10.30 -20.74 -32.22
CA GLN A 248 -11.16 -19.93 -33.09
C GLN A 248 -10.38 -19.36 -34.27
N GLU A 249 -9.16 -18.89 -34.07
CA GLU A 249 -8.28 -18.41 -35.15
C GLU A 249 -7.93 -19.53 -36.13
N ALA A 250 -7.62 -20.73 -35.65
CA ALA A 250 -7.38 -21.91 -36.48
C ALA A 250 -8.62 -22.30 -37.30
N GLU A 251 -9.82 -22.28 -36.68
CA GLU A 251 -11.10 -22.52 -37.38
C GLU A 251 -11.38 -21.47 -38.44
N ARG A 252 -11.16 -20.19 -38.14
CA ARG A 252 -11.28 -19.08 -39.11
C ARG A 252 -10.34 -19.24 -40.28
N ALA A 253 -9.06 -19.54 -40.01
CA ALA A 253 -8.07 -19.81 -41.05
C ALA A 253 -8.46 -20.99 -41.95
N HIS A 254 -8.98 -22.07 -41.36
CA HIS A 254 -9.47 -23.23 -42.11
C HIS A 254 -10.67 -22.90 -43.00
N LEU A 255 -11.67 -22.18 -42.46
CA LEU A 255 -12.84 -21.71 -43.22
C LEU A 255 -12.41 -20.78 -44.35
N GLN A 256 -11.51 -19.83 -44.12
CA GLN A 256 -10.99 -18.91 -45.11
C GLN A 256 -10.22 -19.63 -46.23
N SER A 257 -9.37 -20.58 -45.86
CA SER A 257 -8.64 -21.40 -46.82
C SER A 257 -9.58 -22.20 -47.73
N PHE A 258 -10.64 -22.80 -47.19
CA PHE A 258 -11.65 -23.49 -47.96
C PHE A 258 -12.40 -22.56 -48.91
N ILE A 259 -12.83 -21.39 -48.42
CA ILE A 259 -13.52 -20.37 -49.25
C ILE A 259 -12.62 -19.95 -50.42
N ASN A 260 -11.36 -19.65 -50.16
CA ASN A 260 -10.40 -19.23 -51.20
C ASN A 260 -10.19 -20.32 -52.24
N ARG A 261 -10.10 -21.61 -51.83
CA ARG A 261 -9.86 -22.76 -52.71
C ARG A 261 -11.05 -23.10 -53.61
N PHE A 262 -12.28 -22.89 -53.10
CA PHE A 262 -13.49 -23.36 -53.79
C PHE A 262 -14.44 -22.23 -54.29
N LYS A 263 -14.13 -20.97 -54.07
CA LYS A 263 -14.94 -19.83 -54.47
C LYS A 263 -15.26 -19.81 -55.99
N ALA A 264 -14.35 -20.29 -56.85
CA ALA A 264 -14.48 -20.30 -58.28
C ALA A 264 -15.09 -21.60 -58.88
N LYS A 265 -15.39 -22.63 -58.03
CA LYS A 265 -15.91 -23.93 -58.52
C LYS A 265 -17.45 -23.96 -58.37
N ALA A 266 -18.18 -23.99 -59.48
CA ALA A 266 -19.65 -23.99 -59.50
C ALA A 266 -20.25 -25.14 -58.64
N SER A 267 -19.67 -26.35 -58.71
CA SER A 267 -20.15 -27.52 -57.92
C SER A 267 -19.99 -27.39 -56.41
N LYS A 268 -19.20 -26.45 -55.90
CA LYS A 268 -18.92 -26.19 -54.49
C LYS A 268 -19.39 -24.83 -53.99
N ALA A 269 -20.03 -24.02 -54.88
CA ALA A 269 -20.43 -22.64 -54.60
C ALA A 269 -21.36 -22.56 -53.38
N ALA A 270 -22.37 -23.43 -53.27
CA ALA A 270 -23.31 -23.46 -52.14
C ALA A 270 -22.60 -23.77 -50.81
N GLN A 271 -21.61 -24.68 -50.80
CA GLN A 271 -20.82 -25.00 -49.62
C GLN A 271 -19.87 -23.86 -49.23
N ALA A 272 -19.25 -23.18 -50.21
CA ALA A 272 -18.42 -22.00 -49.94
C ALA A 272 -19.25 -20.88 -49.35
N GLN A 273 -20.47 -20.60 -49.89
CA GLN A 273 -21.36 -19.56 -49.39
C GLN A 273 -21.88 -19.84 -47.98
N SER A 274 -22.18 -21.09 -47.63
CA SER A 274 -22.50 -21.52 -46.24
C SER A 274 -21.35 -21.23 -45.29
N ARG A 275 -20.10 -21.48 -45.67
CA ARG A 275 -18.92 -21.19 -44.87
C ARG A 275 -18.59 -19.73 -44.74
N VAL A 276 -18.87 -18.91 -45.75
CA VAL A 276 -18.81 -17.45 -45.69
C VAL A 276 -19.80 -16.93 -44.64
N LYS A 277 -21.05 -17.42 -44.64
CA LYS A 277 -22.05 -17.07 -43.60
C LYS A 277 -21.61 -17.51 -42.20
N ARG A 278 -20.99 -18.67 -42.07
CA ARG A 278 -20.44 -19.14 -40.77
C ARG A 278 -19.29 -18.24 -40.30
N LEU A 279 -18.34 -17.91 -41.19
CA LEU A 279 -17.23 -17.00 -40.89
C LEU A 279 -17.71 -15.62 -40.45
N ALA A 280 -18.76 -15.09 -41.13
CA ALA A 280 -19.36 -13.77 -40.78
C ALA A 280 -20.07 -13.77 -39.42
N LYS A 281 -20.56 -14.94 -38.97
CA LYS A 281 -21.21 -15.09 -37.63
C LYS A 281 -20.22 -15.33 -36.51
N MET A 282 -18.94 -15.67 -36.83
CA MET A 282 -17.90 -15.85 -35.82
C MET A 282 -17.38 -14.48 -35.37
N ALA A 283 -17.94 -13.98 -34.25
CA ALA A 283 -17.41 -12.78 -33.59
C ALA A 283 -15.96 -13.04 -33.16
N PRO A 284 -15.03 -12.12 -33.44
CA PRO A 284 -13.68 -12.25 -32.91
C PRO A 284 -13.71 -12.16 -31.38
N ILE A 285 -12.98 -13.06 -30.71
CA ILE A 285 -12.73 -12.91 -29.27
C ILE A 285 -11.80 -11.70 -29.13
N ALA A 286 -12.24 -10.70 -28.38
CA ALA A 286 -11.44 -9.51 -28.13
C ALA A 286 -10.07 -9.90 -27.58
N GLU A 287 -9.04 -9.23 -28.05
CA GLU A 287 -7.69 -9.39 -27.52
C GLU A 287 -7.68 -8.82 -26.10
N THR A 288 -7.51 -9.68 -25.14
CA THR A 288 -7.20 -9.25 -23.79
C THR A 288 -5.73 -8.84 -23.81
N VAL A 289 -5.48 -7.57 -24.10
CA VAL A 289 -4.15 -6.99 -23.94
C VAL A 289 -3.93 -6.91 -22.44
N GLU A 290 -3.19 -7.86 -21.88
CA GLU A 290 -2.56 -7.64 -20.59
C GLU A 290 -1.53 -6.52 -20.81
N GLU A 291 -1.91 -5.31 -20.50
CA GLU A 291 -0.92 -4.24 -20.33
C GLU A 291 -0.12 -4.58 -19.08
N ARG A 292 0.88 -5.44 -19.22
CA ARG A 292 1.85 -5.69 -18.16
C ARG A 292 2.59 -4.38 -17.88
N VAL A 293 2.75 -4.05 -16.61
CA VAL A 293 3.70 -2.99 -16.24
C VAL A 293 5.05 -3.40 -16.84
N ALA A 294 5.65 -2.50 -17.62
CA ALA A 294 6.95 -2.81 -18.19
C ALA A 294 7.93 -3.13 -17.06
N PRO A 295 8.62 -4.28 -17.12
CA PRO A 295 9.65 -4.60 -16.14
C PRO A 295 10.69 -3.49 -16.19
N PHE A 296 11.18 -3.07 -15.03
CA PHE A 296 12.29 -2.14 -14.99
C PHE A 296 13.54 -2.84 -14.44
N THR A 297 14.70 -2.38 -14.90
CA THR A 297 15.99 -2.97 -14.54
C THR A 297 16.80 -1.94 -13.77
N LEU A 298 17.26 -2.31 -12.59
CA LEU A 298 18.22 -1.51 -11.82
C LEU A 298 19.62 -1.76 -12.36
N PRO A 299 20.34 -0.71 -12.81
CA PRO A 299 21.70 -0.88 -13.33
C PRO A 299 22.64 -1.30 -12.20
N SER A 300 23.27 -2.46 -12.36
CA SER A 300 24.29 -2.98 -11.45
C SER A 300 25.62 -2.22 -11.56
N PRO A 301 26.44 -2.17 -10.50
CA PRO A 301 27.73 -1.49 -10.54
C PRO A 301 28.66 -2.15 -11.57
N ALA A 302 29.26 -1.31 -12.44
CA ALA A 302 30.15 -1.80 -13.49
C ALA A 302 31.43 -2.51 -12.95
N ARG A 303 31.80 -2.25 -11.70
CA ARG A 303 32.91 -2.86 -10.98
C ARG A 303 32.57 -3.07 -9.54
N GLN A 304 32.68 -4.29 -9.07
CA GLN A 304 32.53 -4.60 -7.66
C GLN A 304 33.73 -4.10 -6.85
N LEU A 305 33.47 -3.67 -5.62
CA LEU A 305 34.49 -3.26 -4.65
C LEU A 305 34.92 -4.48 -3.81
N ALA A 306 36.06 -4.37 -3.11
CA ALA A 306 36.48 -5.40 -2.18
C ALA A 306 35.63 -5.35 -0.89
N PRO A 307 35.27 -6.50 -0.30
CA PRO A 307 34.62 -6.54 1.00
C PRO A 307 35.58 -6.15 2.14
N PRO A 308 35.10 -5.52 3.23
CA PRO A 308 33.75 -5.05 3.43
C PRO A 308 33.43 -3.77 2.65
N LEU A 309 32.18 -3.62 2.20
CA LEU A 309 31.71 -2.40 1.54
C LEU A 309 31.70 -1.23 2.53
N MET A 310 31.22 -1.48 3.77
CA MET A 310 31.27 -0.55 4.90
C MET A 310 31.46 -1.31 6.22
N GLN A 311 32.20 -0.71 7.13
CA GLN A 311 32.34 -1.17 8.52
C GLN A 311 32.06 -0.02 9.47
N PHE A 312 31.28 -0.30 10.51
CA PHE A 312 30.85 0.66 11.52
C PHE A 312 31.49 0.28 12.85
N ASP A 313 32.28 1.18 13.45
CA ASP A 313 33.01 0.96 14.69
C ASP A 313 32.57 1.97 15.75
N GLY A 314 31.73 1.52 16.70
CA GLY A 314 31.24 2.33 17.82
C GLY A 314 30.44 3.57 17.38
N VAL A 315 29.76 3.52 16.23
CA VAL A 315 29.13 4.69 15.66
C VAL A 315 27.93 5.15 16.48
N THR A 316 27.91 6.45 16.80
CA THR A 316 26.79 7.14 17.45
C THR A 316 26.32 8.29 16.57
N VAL A 317 25.00 8.39 16.38
CA VAL A 317 24.38 9.37 15.48
C VAL A 317 23.04 9.84 16.02
N GLY A 318 22.70 11.10 15.76
CA GLY A 318 21.46 11.72 16.20
C GLY A 318 21.34 13.17 15.76
N TYR A 319 20.44 13.92 16.36
CA TYR A 319 20.11 15.31 16.02
C TYR A 319 20.31 16.22 17.23
N ASP A 320 20.80 17.43 17.01
CA ASP A 320 20.95 18.48 18.03
C ASP A 320 21.66 18.00 19.31
N GLY A 321 22.72 17.19 19.13
CA GLY A 321 23.48 16.62 20.25
C GLY A 321 22.80 15.46 20.98
N ARG A 322 21.56 15.10 20.61
CA ARG A 322 20.82 13.97 21.20
C ARG A 322 21.02 12.72 20.33
N PRO A 323 21.66 11.68 20.87
CA PRO A 323 21.86 10.45 20.11
C PRO A 323 20.53 9.70 19.93
N VAL A 324 20.25 9.28 18.69
CA VAL A 324 19.16 8.40 18.31
C VAL A 324 19.63 6.96 18.25
N LEU A 325 20.79 6.73 17.64
CA LEU A 325 21.43 5.42 17.56
C LEU A 325 22.83 5.51 18.19
N ARG A 326 23.22 4.46 18.92
CA ARG A 326 24.44 4.46 19.74
C ARG A 326 25.23 3.18 19.52
N GLU A 327 26.55 3.28 19.58
CA GLU A 327 27.49 2.15 19.63
C GLU A 327 27.22 1.11 18.53
N LEU A 328 26.98 1.58 17.29
CA LEU A 328 26.74 0.68 16.17
C LEU A 328 28.06 -0.01 15.79
N ASN A 329 28.06 -1.34 15.83
CA ASN A 329 29.15 -2.20 15.39
C ASN A 329 28.61 -3.17 14.37
N LEU A 330 28.71 -2.82 13.08
CA LEU A 330 28.10 -3.56 11.98
C LEU A 330 29.09 -3.68 10.82
N ARG A 331 28.88 -4.68 9.99
CA ARG A 331 29.61 -4.90 8.75
C ARG A 331 28.62 -5.13 7.61
N LEU A 332 28.85 -4.43 6.51
CA LEU A 332 28.11 -4.53 5.25
C LEU A 332 29.06 -5.03 4.17
N ASP A 333 28.74 -6.12 3.52
CA ASP A 333 29.49 -6.71 2.41
C ASP A 333 28.84 -6.36 1.05
N VAL A 334 29.53 -6.65 -0.05
CA VAL A 334 29.19 -6.15 -1.41
C VAL A 334 27.91 -6.74 -2.01
N ASP A 335 27.49 -7.90 -1.52
CA ASP A 335 26.33 -8.67 -1.96
C ASP A 335 25.22 -8.75 -0.90
N ASP A 336 25.39 -8.04 0.22
CA ASP A 336 24.41 -8.08 1.32
C ASP A 336 23.04 -7.55 0.90
N ARG A 337 22.00 -8.30 1.27
CA ARG A 337 20.60 -7.92 1.15
C ARG A 337 19.98 -7.86 2.53
N ILE A 338 19.84 -6.67 3.07
CA ILE A 338 19.49 -6.46 4.46
C ILE A 338 18.10 -5.85 4.58
N GLY A 339 17.19 -6.54 5.28
CA GLY A 339 15.94 -5.98 5.76
C GLY A 339 16.14 -5.30 7.11
N LEU A 340 15.96 -3.97 7.17
CA LEU A 340 16.06 -3.23 8.43
C LEU A 340 14.69 -3.11 9.09
N LEU A 341 14.50 -3.91 10.14
CA LEU A 341 13.28 -4.00 10.93
C LEU A 341 13.26 -3.00 12.09
N GLY A 342 12.09 -2.74 12.63
CA GLY A 342 11.89 -1.92 13.82
C GLY A 342 10.63 -1.07 13.70
N VAL A 343 10.04 -0.72 14.84
CA VAL A 343 8.85 0.13 14.92
C VAL A 343 9.11 1.55 14.40
N ASN A 344 8.07 2.31 14.16
CA ASN A 344 8.19 3.71 13.80
C ASN A 344 8.87 4.49 14.94
N GLY A 345 9.83 5.35 14.58
CA GLY A 345 10.65 6.08 15.56
C GLY A 345 11.87 5.33 16.12
N ALA A 346 12.08 4.06 15.77
CA ALA A 346 13.25 3.27 16.23
C ALA A 346 14.60 3.73 15.64
N GLY A 347 14.59 4.70 14.71
CA GLY A 347 15.82 5.25 14.10
C GLY A 347 16.18 4.66 12.74
N LYS A 348 15.27 3.93 12.06
CA LYS A 348 15.50 3.35 10.72
C LYS A 348 15.96 4.39 9.70
N SER A 349 15.20 5.48 9.53
CA SER A 349 15.57 6.57 8.61
C SER A 349 16.80 7.34 9.06
N THR A 350 17.10 7.39 10.38
CA THR A 350 18.36 7.96 10.89
C THR A 350 19.55 7.09 10.47
N PHE A 351 19.40 5.77 10.53
CA PHE A 351 20.39 4.82 10.03
C PHE A 351 20.61 4.99 8.53
N ALA A 352 19.54 5.06 7.73
CA ALA A 352 19.62 5.29 6.28
C ALA A 352 20.37 6.60 5.95
N LYS A 353 20.01 7.71 6.61
CA LYS A 353 20.69 9.02 6.46
C LYS A 353 22.17 8.95 6.80
N MET A 354 22.54 8.24 7.85
CA MET A 354 23.93 8.04 8.26
C MET A 354 24.72 7.26 7.19
N VAL A 355 24.19 6.12 6.73
CA VAL A 355 24.84 5.28 5.70
C VAL A 355 24.97 6.04 4.39
N ALA A 356 23.96 6.81 3.99
CA ALA A 356 23.96 7.67 2.82
C ALA A 356 24.94 8.86 2.95
N GLY A 357 25.48 9.13 4.15
CA GLY A 357 26.36 10.27 4.41
C GLY A 357 25.65 11.61 4.55
N ALA A 358 24.33 11.61 4.68
CA ALA A 358 23.51 12.80 4.88
C ALA A 358 23.45 13.28 6.34
N LEU A 359 23.98 12.50 7.28
CA LEU A 359 24.00 12.83 8.70
C LEU A 359 25.40 12.65 9.28
N LYS A 360 25.89 13.66 10.01
CA LYS A 360 27.21 13.63 10.64
C LYS A 360 27.24 12.73 11.86
N LEU A 361 28.34 12.01 12.06
CA LEU A 361 28.56 11.18 13.23
C LEU A 361 28.82 12.06 14.47
N GLN A 362 28.28 11.63 15.60
CA GLN A 362 28.58 12.23 16.91
C GLN A 362 29.77 11.53 17.57
N ALA A 363 29.95 10.22 17.35
CA ALA A 363 31.08 9.43 17.80
C ALA A 363 31.30 8.20 16.90
N GLY A 364 32.45 7.56 17.03
CA GLY A 364 32.82 6.38 16.25
C GLY A 364 33.33 6.70 14.84
N ALA A 365 33.50 5.66 14.02
CA ALA A 365 33.99 5.79 12.66
C ALA A 365 33.26 4.86 11.70
N ILE A 366 33.14 5.28 10.42
CA ILE A 366 32.69 4.44 9.32
C ILE A 366 33.85 4.27 8.34
N HIS A 367 34.31 3.05 8.19
CA HIS A 367 35.33 2.68 7.23
C HIS A 367 34.66 2.20 5.93
N LYS A 368 34.99 2.84 4.81
CA LYS A 368 34.43 2.51 3.50
C LYS A 368 35.42 2.83 2.37
N ASP A 369 35.31 2.15 1.25
CA ASP A 369 36.08 2.51 0.03
C ASP A 369 35.65 3.91 -0.45
N GLY A 370 36.60 4.78 -0.76
CA GLY A 370 36.32 6.14 -1.24
C GLY A 370 35.57 6.18 -2.59
N ARG A 371 35.54 5.08 -3.33
CA ARG A 371 34.85 4.93 -4.63
C ARG A 371 33.42 4.46 -4.50
N ILE A 372 32.95 4.16 -3.28
CA ILE A 372 31.59 3.68 -3.07
C ILE A 372 30.58 4.71 -3.57
N LYS A 373 29.63 4.25 -4.37
CA LYS A 373 28.45 5.02 -4.76
C LYS A 373 27.26 4.47 -3.99
N VAL A 374 26.56 5.35 -3.30
CA VAL A 374 25.35 5.03 -2.54
C VAL A 374 24.16 5.67 -3.23
N GLY A 375 23.19 4.87 -3.63
CA GLY A 375 21.87 5.33 -4.06
C GLY A 375 20.93 5.29 -2.86
N TRP A 376 20.22 6.38 -2.59
CA TRP A 376 19.28 6.43 -1.49
C TRP A 376 17.93 6.95 -1.96
N PHE A 377 16.92 6.08 -1.89
CA PHE A 377 15.52 6.37 -2.17
C PHE A 377 14.78 6.60 -0.85
N HIS A 378 14.06 7.70 -0.73
CA HIS A 378 13.16 7.94 0.39
C HIS A 378 11.95 8.79 -0.04
N GLN A 379 10.84 8.64 0.69
CA GLN A 379 9.54 9.20 0.32
C GLN A 379 9.57 10.72 0.10
N HIS A 380 10.25 11.50 0.96
CA HIS A 380 10.32 12.96 0.82
C HIS A 380 10.98 13.47 -0.47
N GLN A 381 11.76 12.63 -1.16
CA GLN A 381 12.32 13.00 -2.46
C GLN A 381 11.25 13.06 -3.56
N ILE A 382 10.19 12.28 -3.44
CA ILE A 382 9.04 12.31 -4.38
C ILE A 382 8.36 13.69 -4.28
N GLU A 383 8.21 14.21 -3.07
CA GLU A 383 7.60 15.52 -2.80
C GLU A 383 8.52 16.69 -3.20
N ALA A 384 9.84 16.45 -3.25
CA ALA A 384 10.83 17.43 -3.63
C ALA A 384 11.01 17.60 -5.14
N LEU A 385 10.39 16.76 -5.97
CA LEU A 385 10.40 16.93 -7.44
C LEU A 385 9.65 18.21 -7.82
N ASP A 386 10.21 19.03 -8.73
CA ASP A 386 9.50 20.24 -9.20
C ASP A 386 8.22 19.81 -9.96
N PRO A 387 7.04 20.20 -9.49
CA PRO A 387 5.77 19.82 -10.12
C PRO A 387 5.64 20.23 -11.59
N ARG A 388 6.39 21.27 -12.01
CA ARG A 388 6.31 21.85 -13.36
C ARG A 388 7.22 21.16 -14.35
N ASP A 389 8.25 20.44 -13.89
CA ASP A 389 9.16 19.70 -14.74
C ASP A 389 8.50 18.48 -15.38
N THR A 390 9.05 18.04 -16.51
CA THR A 390 8.76 16.73 -17.07
C THR A 390 9.84 15.72 -16.68
N PRO A 391 9.58 14.41 -16.66
CA PRO A 391 10.63 13.39 -16.49
C PRO A 391 11.81 13.58 -17.44
N LEU A 392 11.54 13.96 -18.68
CA LEU A 392 12.59 14.21 -19.68
C LEU A 392 13.46 15.41 -19.32
N ASP A 393 12.89 16.51 -18.78
CA ASP A 393 13.64 17.68 -18.35
C ASP A 393 14.56 17.36 -17.18
N ILE A 394 14.06 16.57 -16.21
CA ILE A 394 14.85 16.12 -15.06
C ILE A 394 16.05 15.29 -15.53
N ILE A 395 15.82 14.26 -16.39
CA ILE A 395 16.92 13.44 -16.92
C ILE A 395 17.90 14.26 -17.75
N ARG A 396 17.42 15.27 -18.50
CA ARG A 396 18.29 16.15 -19.28
C ARG A 396 19.25 16.96 -18.41
N ARG A 397 18.81 17.40 -17.23
CA ARG A 397 19.67 18.08 -16.26
C ARG A 397 20.71 17.15 -15.62
N GLU A 398 20.28 15.93 -15.27
CA GLU A 398 21.16 14.93 -14.64
C GLU A 398 22.16 14.32 -15.63
N ARG A 399 21.82 14.26 -16.92
CA ARG A 399 22.61 13.65 -18.00
C ARG A 399 22.68 14.58 -19.23
N PRO A 400 23.39 15.72 -19.11
CA PRO A 400 23.47 16.70 -20.20
C PRO A 400 24.17 16.14 -21.45
N ASP A 401 25.13 15.23 -21.28
CA ASP A 401 25.94 14.65 -22.37
C ASP A 401 25.24 13.48 -23.09
N ASP A 402 24.17 12.89 -22.51
CA ASP A 402 23.43 11.80 -23.14
C ASP A 402 22.60 12.32 -24.35
N SER A 403 22.49 11.49 -25.39
CA SER A 403 21.56 11.78 -26.49
C SER A 403 20.09 11.72 -26.02
N GLU A 404 19.19 12.42 -26.69
CA GLU A 404 17.77 12.38 -26.35
C GLU A 404 17.19 10.97 -26.44
N SER A 405 17.61 10.19 -27.44
CA SER A 405 17.20 8.79 -27.58
C SER A 405 17.63 7.95 -26.35
N SER A 406 18.87 8.15 -25.83
CA SER A 406 19.36 7.48 -24.63
C SER A 406 18.54 7.84 -23.39
N ARG A 407 18.22 9.14 -23.22
CA ARG A 407 17.38 9.64 -22.11
C ARG A 407 15.99 9.03 -22.14
N ARG A 408 15.34 9.01 -23.31
CA ARG A 408 14.01 8.43 -23.50
C ARG A 408 13.99 6.92 -23.29
N SER A 409 15.00 6.20 -23.81
CA SER A 409 15.16 4.77 -23.59
C SER A 409 15.27 4.43 -22.09
N ARG A 410 16.05 5.22 -21.34
CA ARG A 410 16.21 5.07 -19.90
C ARG A 410 14.87 5.25 -19.15
N LEU A 411 14.11 6.29 -19.47
CA LEU A 411 12.79 6.49 -18.88
C LEU A 411 11.83 5.34 -19.21
N ALA A 412 11.88 4.85 -20.45
CA ALA A 412 11.07 3.70 -20.87
C ALA A 412 11.42 2.42 -20.12
N GLN A 413 12.71 2.19 -19.78
CA GLN A 413 13.17 1.06 -18.96
C GLN A 413 12.56 1.04 -17.56
N PHE A 414 12.10 2.17 -17.05
CA PHE A 414 11.38 2.27 -15.78
C PHE A 414 9.86 2.39 -15.96
N GLY A 415 9.35 2.02 -17.13
CA GLY A 415 7.91 1.99 -17.42
C GLY A 415 7.28 3.36 -17.64
N LEU A 416 8.09 4.41 -17.89
CA LEU A 416 7.60 5.72 -18.31
C LEU A 416 7.58 5.76 -19.84
N ASN A 417 6.43 5.46 -20.44
CA ASN A 417 6.22 5.49 -21.88
C ASN A 417 6.33 6.93 -22.43
N PHE A 418 6.34 7.07 -23.75
CA PHE A 418 6.58 8.34 -24.44
C PHE A 418 5.70 9.48 -23.92
N ASP A 419 4.39 9.26 -23.78
CA ASP A 419 3.44 10.29 -23.33
C ASP A 419 3.74 10.74 -21.89
N LYS A 420 4.16 9.82 -21.03
CA LYS A 420 4.49 10.10 -19.63
C LYS A 420 5.84 10.81 -19.45
N GLN A 421 6.75 10.67 -20.43
CA GLN A 421 8.03 11.37 -20.41
C GLN A 421 7.90 12.88 -20.57
N GLU A 422 6.85 13.33 -21.24
CA GLU A 422 6.52 14.73 -21.50
C GLU A 422 5.38 15.27 -20.62
N THR A 423 4.82 14.42 -19.76
CA THR A 423 3.79 14.82 -18.79
C THR A 423 4.46 15.48 -17.58
N LYS A 424 3.91 16.60 -17.11
CA LYS A 424 4.41 17.27 -15.90
C LYS A 424 4.32 16.37 -14.68
N VAL A 425 5.29 16.48 -13.77
CA VAL A 425 5.36 15.69 -12.53
C VAL A 425 4.09 15.82 -11.70
N GLU A 426 3.46 16.99 -11.64
CA GLU A 426 2.19 17.19 -10.93
C GLU A 426 1.04 16.30 -11.46
N SER A 427 1.06 15.98 -12.76
CA SER A 427 0.04 15.16 -13.43
C SER A 427 0.38 13.66 -13.48
N LEU A 428 1.56 13.26 -12.99
CA LEU A 428 1.95 11.87 -12.85
C LEU A 428 1.26 11.24 -11.63
N SER A 429 0.90 9.98 -11.72
CA SER A 429 0.45 9.20 -10.55
C SER A 429 1.58 9.02 -9.53
N GLY A 430 1.22 8.72 -8.28
CA GLY A 430 2.21 8.41 -7.23
C GLY A 430 3.20 7.32 -7.64
N GLY A 431 2.72 6.25 -8.27
CA GLY A 431 3.56 5.16 -8.76
C GLY A 431 4.49 5.56 -9.92
N GLU A 432 4.05 6.44 -10.82
CA GLU A 432 4.89 6.98 -11.90
C GLU A 432 6.00 7.88 -11.32
N ARG A 433 5.68 8.71 -10.34
CA ARG A 433 6.68 9.52 -9.61
C ARG A 433 7.69 8.67 -8.85
N ALA A 434 7.24 7.60 -8.18
CA ALA A 434 8.13 6.67 -7.50
C ALA A 434 9.09 5.97 -8.48
N ARG A 435 8.60 5.52 -9.64
CA ARG A 435 9.44 4.93 -10.70
C ARG A 435 10.44 5.92 -11.30
N LEU A 436 10.04 7.18 -11.49
CA LEU A 436 10.96 8.25 -11.91
C LEU A 436 12.09 8.42 -10.88
N LEU A 437 11.76 8.49 -9.61
CA LEU A 437 12.75 8.65 -8.54
C LEU A 437 13.68 7.43 -8.43
N LEU A 438 13.14 6.20 -8.54
CA LEU A 438 13.95 4.98 -8.58
C LEU A 438 14.97 5.02 -9.75
N ASN A 439 14.54 5.52 -10.92
CA ASN A 439 15.42 5.72 -12.05
C ASN A 439 16.56 6.70 -11.70
N LEU A 440 16.23 7.84 -11.10
CA LEU A 440 17.22 8.86 -10.71
C LEU A 440 18.24 8.30 -9.70
N VAL A 441 17.76 7.60 -8.67
CA VAL A 441 18.61 7.02 -7.62
C VAL A 441 19.53 5.92 -8.17
N ALA A 442 19.01 5.08 -9.07
CA ALA A 442 19.76 3.97 -9.67
C ALA A 442 20.67 4.41 -10.83
N MET A 443 20.53 5.63 -11.35
CA MET A 443 21.20 6.12 -12.56
C MET A 443 22.73 6.05 -12.50
N ALA A 444 23.30 6.23 -11.30
CA ALA A 444 24.74 6.19 -11.09
C ALA A 444 25.31 4.76 -10.99
N ALA A 445 24.48 3.72 -11.18
CA ALA A 445 24.81 2.31 -10.93
C ALA A 445 25.51 2.16 -9.55
N PRO A 446 24.77 2.40 -8.44
CA PRO A 446 25.35 2.44 -7.10
C PRO A 446 25.88 1.07 -6.67
N HIS A 447 26.84 1.02 -5.74
CA HIS A 447 27.34 -0.20 -5.11
C HIS A 447 26.45 -0.61 -3.93
N LEU A 448 25.78 0.36 -3.32
CA LEU A 448 24.81 0.18 -2.24
C LEU A 448 23.54 0.96 -2.57
N LEU A 449 22.41 0.27 -2.57
CA LEU A 449 21.10 0.86 -2.74
C LEU A 449 20.34 0.82 -1.39
N ILE A 450 19.95 1.99 -0.90
CA ILE A 450 19.12 2.13 0.30
C ILE A 450 17.70 2.51 -0.16
N LEU A 451 16.73 1.70 0.20
CA LEU A 451 15.33 1.91 -0.16
C LEU A 451 14.52 2.09 1.13
N ASP A 452 14.07 3.33 1.39
CA ASP A 452 13.25 3.69 2.55
C ASP A 452 11.80 3.86 2.09
N GLU A 453 10.95 2.88 2.40
CA GLU A 453 9.54 2.74 2.00
C GLU A 453 9.30 2.82 0.48
N PRO A 454 9.97 1.97 -0.33
CA PRO A 454 9.89 2.06 -1.79
C PRO A 454 8.55 1.58 -2.35
N THR A 455 7.76 0.85 -1.58
CA THR A 455 6.46 0.28 -2.00
C THR A 455 5.28 1.22 -1.81
N ASN A 456 5.46 2.31 -1.05
CA ASN A 456 4.43 3.32 -0.90
C ASN A 456 4.08 3.90 -2.28
N HIS A 457 2.80 4.00 -2.60
CA HIS A 457 2.25 4.46 -3.88
C HIS A 457 2.45 3.51 -5.08
N LEU A 458 3.14 2.36 -4.93
CA LEU A 458 3.22 1.35 -5.98
C LEU A 458 1.99 0.42 -5.93
N ASP A 459 1.38 0.20 -7.08
CA ASP A 459 0.38 -0.86 -7.22
C ASP A 459 1.05 -2.25 -7.19
N ILE A 460 0.25 -3.29 -7.04
CA ILE A 460 0.75 -4.66 -6.87
C ILE A 460 1.64 -5.10 -8.04
N GLU A 461 1.30 -4.70 -9.27
CA GLU A 461 2.12 -5.03 -10.46
C GLU A 461 3.47 -4.30 -10.45
N SER A 462 3.49 -3.02 -10.02
CA SER A 462 4.73 -2.25 -9.87
C SER A 462 5.60 -2.76 -8.72
N ARG A 463 5.01 -3.24 -7.61
CA ARG A 463 5.74 -3.90 -6.52
C ARG A 463 6.42 -5.18 -6.99
N ARG A 464 5.73 -5.97 -7.82
CA ARG A 464 6.32 -7.16 -8.43
C ARG A 464 7.49 -6.82 -9.35
N ALA A 465 7.34 -5.81 -10.20
CA ALA A 465 8.44 -5.34 -11.06
C ALA A 465 9.64 -4.82 -10.24
N LEU A 466 9.40 -4.16 -9.09
CA LEU A 466 10.46 -3.75 -8.15
C LEU A 466 11.16 -4.98 -7.53
N LEU A 467 10.40 -5.98 -7.10
CA LEU A 467 10.93 -7.22 -6.56
C LEU A 467 11.86 -7.92 -7.57
N ASP A 468 11.40 -8.10 -8.81
CA ASP A 468 12.18 -8.72 -9.87
C ASP A 468 13.47 -7.93 -10.12
N ALA A 469 13.38 -6.59 -10.22
CA ALA A 469 14.54 -5.71 -10.43
C ALA A 469 15.55 -5.74 -9.26
N LEU A 470 15.07 -5.89 -8.02
CA LEU A 470 15.94 -6.02 -6.84
C LEU A 470 16.64 -7.38 -6.79
N ASN A 471 15.98 -8.44 -7.22
CA ASN A 471 16.59 -9.77 -7.28
C ASN A 471 17.67 -9.85 -8.36
N ASP A 472 17.51 -9.16 -9.49
CA ASP A 472 18.49 -9.09 -10.57
C ASP A 472 19.65 -8.11 -10.29
N TYR A 473 19.51 -7.24 -9.29
CA TYR A 473 20.54 -6.24 -8.96
C TYR A 473 21.72 -6.87 -8.25
N GLU A 474 22.97 -6.59 -8.71
CA GLU A 474 24.19 -7.23 -8.20
C GLU A 474 24.92 -6.45 -7.09
N GLY A 475 24.44 -5.26 -6.68
CA GLY A 475 24.98 -4.49 -5.56
C GLY A 475 24.33 -4.84 -4.23
N ALA A 476 24.86 -4.30 -3.13
CA ALA A 476 24.25 -4.42 -1.81
C ALA A 476 22.95 -3.62 -1.72
N VAL A 477 21.99 -4.13 -0.95
CA VAL A 477 20.68 -3.50 -0.71
C VAL A 477 20.40 -3.42 0.79
N ILE A 478 19.97 -2.24 1.24
CA ILE A 478 19.31 -2.06 2.54
C ILE A 478 17.87 -1.67 2.27
N LEU A 479 16.96 -2.53 2.70
CA LEU A 479 15.53 -2.37 2.52
C LEU A 479 14.86 -1.99 3.85
N ILE A 480 14.20 -0.86 3.88
CA ILE A 480 13.37 -0.40 4.99
C ILE A 480 11.95 -0.34 4.46
N THR A 481 11.09 -1.23 4.90
CA THR A 481 9.69 -1.27 4.45
C THR A 481 8.81 -2.01 5.45
N HIS A 482 7.52 -1.73 5.40
CA HIS A 482 6.49 -2.48 6.12
C HIS A 482 5.89 -3.61 5.26
N ASP A 483 6.30 -3.72 4.00
CA ASP A 483 5.92 -4.80 3.08
C ASP A 483 6.70 -6.08 3.43
N ARG A 484 6.03 -6.97 4.19
CA ARG A 484 6.59 -8.24 4.63
C ARG A 484 7.03 -9.12 3.47
N SER A 485 6.19 -9.24 2.44
CA SER A 485 6.49 -10.06 1.25
C SER A 485 7.76 -9.60 0.55
N LEU A 486 7.96 -8.27 0.44
CA LEU A 486 9.17 -7.73 -0.18
C LEU A 486 10.42 -8.04 0.66
N ILE A 487 10.35 -7.94 1.98
CA ILE A 487 11.47 -8.32 2.87
C ILE A 487 11.80 -9.81 2.71
N GLU A 488 10.81 -10.70 2.79
CA GLU A 488 10.99 -12.16 2.71
C GLU A 488 11.57 -12.62 1.38
N LEU A 489 11.26 -11.94 0.28
CA LEU A 489 11.69 -12.32 -1.07
C LEU A 489 12.99 -11.66 -1.54
N VAL A 490 13.47 -10.61 -0.84
CA VAL A 490 14.68 -9.87 -1.19
C VAL A 490 15.79 -10.01 -0.16
N ALA A 491 15.47 -10.01 1.15
CA ALA A 491 16.47 -9.90 2.20
C ALA A 491 17.01 -11.29 2.62
N ASP A 492 18.34 -11.43 2.60
CA ASP A 492 19.04 -12.62 3.13
C ASP A 492 19.37 -12.48 4.62
N ARG A 493 19.42 -11.24 5.11
CA ARG A 493 19.77 -10.90 6.49
C ARG A 493 18.81 -9.86 7.04
N LEU A 494 18.43 -10.03 8.29
CA LEU A 494 17.58 -9.09 9.01
C LEU A 494 18.40 -8.34 10.06
N TRP A 495 18.24 -7.02 10.12
CA TRP A 495 18.75 -6.19 11.20
C TRP A 495 17.58 -5.55 11.94
N LEU A 496 17.67 -5.48 13.27
CA LEU A 496 16.66 -4.88 14.13
C LEU A 496 17.15 -3.57 14.72
N ALA A 497 16.45 -2.49 14.42
CA ALA A 497 16.59 -1.20 15.08
C ALA A 497 15.68 -1.18 16.33
N ALA A 498 16.29 -1.18 17.50
CA ALA A 498 15.57 -1.21 18.77
C ALA A 498 16.42 -0.58 19.88
N ASP A 499 15.78 0.11 20.84
CA ASP A 499 16.40 0.64 22.05
C ASP A 499 17.67 1.49 21.79
N GLY A 500 17.69 2.23 20.68
CA GLY A 500 18.82 3.06 20.25
C GLY A 500 19.98 2.29 19.62
N HIS A 501 19.81 1.02 19.29
CA HIS A 501 20.81 0.19 18.63
C HIS A 501 20.29 -0.42 17.34
N VAL A 502 21.21 -0.82 16.47
CA VAL A 502 20.92 -1.68 15.32
C VAL A 502 21.77 -2.94 15.44
N LYS A 503 21.12 -4.11 15.45
CA LYS A 503 21.80 -5.40 15.62
C LYS A 503 21.26 -6.43 14.61
N PRO A 504 22.08 -7.42 14.19
CA PRO A 504 21.58 -8.54 13.43
C PRO A 504 20.45 -9.27 14.19
N PHE A 505 19.33 -9.49 13.51
CA PHE A 505 18.19 -10.26 14.05
C PHE A 505 18.34 -11.72 13.60
N LYS A 506 18.30 -12.65 14.58
CA LYS A 506 18.38 -14.09 14.32
C LYS A 506 16.98 -14.66 14.29
N GLY A 507 16.42 -14.81 13.13
CA GLY A 507 15.09 -15.32 12.90
C GLY A 507 14.54 -14.85 11.55
N ASP A 508 13.36 -15.32 11.20
CA ASP A 508 12.60 -14.92 10.03
C ASP A 508 11.55 -13.84 10.37
N MET A 509 10.70 -13.50 9.39
CA MET A 509 9.65 -12.51 9.59
C MET A 509 8.53 -13.01 10.52
N ASP A 510 8.31 -14.33 10.63
CA ASP A 510 7.39 -14.92 11.61
C ASP A 510 7.92 -14.80 13.03
N ASP A 511 9.24 -14.99 13.20
CA ASP A 511 9.92 -14.78 14.49
C ASP A 511 9.86 -13.31 14.90
N TYR A 512 10.02 -12.39 13.94
CA TYR A 512 9.88 -10.96 14.19
C TYR A 512 8.45 -10.59 14.59
N ALA A 513 7.44 -11.09 13.89
CA ALA A 513 6.04 -10.86 14.24
C ALA A 513 5.72 -11.36 15.66
N ARG A 514 6.21 -12.55 16.04
CA ARG A 514 6.06 -13.07 17.40
C ARG A 514 6.78 -12.20 18.44
N PHE A 515 8.02 -11.82 18.18
CA PHE A 515 8.80 -10.94 19.05
C PHE A 515 8.06 -9.63 19.34
N VAL A 516 7.49 -9.04 18.32
CA VAL A 516 6.72 -7.79 18.37
C VAL A 516 5.46 -7.97 19.22
N LEU A 517 4.65 -8.98 18.92
CA LEU A 517 3.40 -9.27 19.65
C LEU A 517 3.65 -9.61 21.12
N ASP A 518 4.73 -10.30 21.44
CA ASP A 518 5.10 -10.63 22.81
C ASP A 518 5.56 -9.39 23.60
N ARG A 519 6.28 -8.48 22.97
CA ARG A 519 6.64 -7.19 23.60
C ARG A 519 5.39 -6.34 23.89
N ALA A 520 4.44 -6.29 22.97
CA ALA A 520 3.18 -5.56 23.16
C ALA A 520 2.36 -6.12 24.33
N LYS A 521 2.26 -7.46 24.46
CA LYS A 521 1.55 -8.13 25.55
C LYS A 521 2.19 -7.92 26.94
N ASN A 522 3.50 -7.86 26.99
CA ASN A 522 4.24 -7.77 28.27
C ASN A 522 4.38 -6.34 28.79
N GLY A 523 3.74 -5.34 28.16
CA GLY A 523 3.83 -3.93 28.56
C GLY A 523 5.24 -3.34 28.44
N ILE A 524 6.16 -4.04 27.79
CA ILE A 524 7.49 -3.56 27.45
C ILE A 524 7.30 -2.62 26.26
N ARG A 525 7.57 -1.34 26.47
CA ARG A 525 7.43 -0.31 25.43
C ARG A 525 8.02 -0.77 24.10
N ALA A 526 7.30 -0.47 23.02
CA ALA A 526 7.82 -0.72 21.68
C ALA A 526 9.24 -0.14 21.54
N PRO A 527 10.19 -0.86 20.89
CA PRO A 527 11.56 -0.37 20.71
C PRO A 527 11.54 0.96 19.98
N GLY A 528 12.02 2.02 20.64
CA GLY A 528 12.09 3.37 20.03
C GLY A 528 11.58 4.53 20.90
N GLN A 529 10.94 4.26 22.04
CA GLN A 529 10.63 5.32 22.99
C GLN A 529 11.84 5.54 23.92
N ILE A 530 12.41 6.73 23.86
CA ILE A 530 13.53 7.17 24.71
C ILE A 530 13.06 7.13 26.16
N GLU A 531 13.70 6.32 27.02
CA GLU A 531 13.55 6.44 28.47
C GLU A 531 13.90 7.88 28.89
N GLN A 532 12.92 8.62 29.36
CA GLN A 532 13.23 9.80 30.19
C GLN A 532 13.89 9.28 31.47
N PRO A 533 15.07 9.76 31.88
CA PRO A 533 15.70 9.33 33.11
C PRO A 533 14.75 9.59 34.27
N ALA A 534 14.43 8.51 35.01
CA ALA A 534 13.60 8.58 36.20
C ALA A 534 14.14 9.68 37.14
N LYS A 535 13.31 10.69 37.43
CA LYS A 535 13.63 11.73 38.42
C LYS A 535 13.97 11.01 39.73
N LYS A 536 15.26 10.98 40.08
CA LYS A 536 15.69 10.54 41.44
C LYS A 536 14.93 11.37 42.46
N LYS A 537 14.01 10.74 43.19
CA LYS A 537 13.41 11.33 44.38
C LYS A 537 14.56 11.65 45.32
N ARG A 538 14.87 12.93 45.52
CA ARG A 538 15.73 13.40 46.61
C ARG A 538 15.04 12.97 47.90
N LYS A 539 15.66 12.02 48.60
CA LYS A 539 15.35 11.81 50.03
C LYS A 539 15.73 13.08 50.76
N ALA A 540 14.72 13.79 51.30
CA ALA A 540 14.94 14.80 52.31
C ALA A 540 15.51 14.09 53.55
N ALA A 541 16.69 14.56 53.97
CA ALA A 541 17.22 14.30 55.31
C ALA A 541 16.67 15.39 56.23
#